data_29676d3a989c6c2522d3107bd112a16b
#
_entry.id   29676d3a989c6c2522d3107bd112a16b
#
_cell.length_a   1.000
_cell.length_b   1.000
_cell.length_c   1.000
_cell.angle_alpha   90.00
_cell.angle_beta   90.00
_cell.angle_gamma   90.00
#
_symmetry.space_group_name_H-M   'P 1'
#
loop_
_entity.id
_entity.type
_entity.pdbx_description
1 polymer ?
#
loop_
_entity_poly.entity_id
_entity_poly.type
_entity_poly.pdbx_seq_one_letter_code
_entity_poly.pdbx_strand_id
1 'polypeptide(L)'
;MRADGNHDQWSAPGFPDDTLLLRDIDRGGGFVIESGSPVAAGPLPAPQIVAYFALLPSPEPTYDYIEGAWLTDEPYGVIHRIASYPDVHGVFSAIIDFAADRYPHLRIDTHRDNRIMEHVITAAGFTYCGIIWLPDGTDRLAYER
;
A
#
# COMPACT_ATOMS: atom_id res chain seq x y z
N MET A 1 -11.91 -1.28 -5.38
CA MET A 1 -11.47 -1.61 -4.01
C MET A 1 -12.60 -2.03 -3.09
N ARG A 2 -13.84 -1.63 -3.37
CA ARG A 2 -15.01 -2.02 -2.55
C ARG A 2 -15.49 -3.45 -2.79
N ALA A 3 -15.08 -4.08 -3.88
CA ALA A 3 -15.52 -5.41 -4.25
C ALA A 3 -14.87 -6.55 -3.44
N ASP A 4 -13.82 -6.24 -2.70
CA ASP A 4 -13.04 -7.22 -1.93
C ASP A 4 -13.35 -7.21 -0.42
N GLY A 5 -14.44 -6.58 -0.01
CA GLY A 5 -14.83 -6.49 1.39
C GLY A 5 -14.21 -5.32 2.15
N ASN A 6 -13.44 -4.49 1.48
CA ASN A 6 -12.77 -3.33 2.08
C ASN A 6 -13.68 -2.09 2.06
N HIS A 7 -14.84 -2.21 2.70
CA HIS A 7 -15.88 -1.19 2.58
C HIS A 7 -15.55 0.14 3.25
N ASP A 8 -14.80 0.11 4.34
CA ASP A 8 -14.62 1.30 5.17
C ASP A 8 -13.30 2.04 4.92
N GLN A 9 -12.31 1.40 4.29
CA GLN A 9 -11.03 2.04 3.99
C GLN A 9 -11.18 3.17 2.96
N TRP A 10 -12.12 3.02 2.05
CA TRP A 10 -12.39 3.97 0.96
C TRP A 10 -13.82 4.51 1.03
N SER A 11 -14.36 4.63 2.25
CA SER A 11 -15.77 4.97 2.44
C SER A 11 -16.08 6.45 2.30
N ALA A 12 -15.09 7.32 2.48
CA ALA A 12 -15.29 8.75 2.30
C ALA A 12 -15.51 9.07 0.82
N PRO A 13 -16.56 9.85 0.47
CA PRO A 13 -16.75 10.24 -0.91
C PRO A 13 -15.52 10.93 -1.48
N GLY A 14 -15.07 10.48 -2.67
CA GLY A 14 -13.91 11.05 -3.34
C GLY A 14 -12.55 10.69 -2.74
N PHE A 15 -12.47 9.69 -1.87
CA PHE A 15 -11.19 9.24 -1.31
C PHE A 15 -10.74 7.89 -1.92
N PRO A 16 -9.45 7.69 -2.32
CA PRO A 16 -8.48 8.79 -2.42
C PRO A 16 -8.89 9.74 -3.54
N ASP A 17 -8.79 11.03 -3.29
CA ASP A 17 -9.08 12.01 -4.32
C ASP A 17 -7.88 12.23 -5.25
N ASP A 18 -8.11 12.90 -6.36
CA ASP A 18 -7.06 13.17 -7.34
C ASP A 18 -5.91 13.99 -6.73
N THR A 19 -6.21 14.82 -5.74
CA THR A 19 -5.22 15.64 -5.07
C THR A 19 -4.18 14.80 -4.33
N LEU A 20 -4.61 13.73 -3.64
CA LEU A 20 -3.70 12.82 -2.95
C LEU A 20 -2.82 12.07 -3.94
N LEU A 21 -3.41 11.57 -5.03
CA LEU A 21 -2.65 10.87 -6.07
C LEU A 21 -1.63 11.79 -6.73
N LEU A 22 -2.02 13.02 -7.05
CA LEU A 22 -1.10 14.00 -7.63
C LEU A 22 0.03 14.36 -6.67
N ARG A 23 -0.23 14.47 -5.38
CA ARG A 23 0.83 14.68 -4.38
C ARG A 23 1.83 13.54 -4.36
N ASP A 24 1.37 12.30 -4.42
CA ASP A 24 2.26 11.14 -4.46
C ASP A 24 3.15 11.20 -5.68
N ILE A 25 2.58 11.52 -6.83
CA ILE A 25 3.31 11.64 -8.10
C ILE A 25 4.33 12.79 -8.03
N ASP A 26 3.93 13.95 -7.53
CA ASP A 26 4.80 15.12 -7.41
C ASP A 26 5.98 14.86 -6.46
N ARG A 27 5.77 14.05 -5.44
CA ARG A 27 6.83 13.64 -4.50
C ARG A 27 7.68 12.49 -5.03
N GLY A 28 7.40 11.98 -6.23
CA GLY A 28 8.10 10.85 -6.80
C GLY A 28 7.75 9.52 -6.14
N GLY A 29 6.63 9.46 -5.43
CA GLY A 29 6.20 8.28 -4.66
C GLY A 29 5.01 7.54 -5.23
N GLY A 30 4.48 7.95 -6.37
CA GLY A 30 3.40 7.24 -7.06
C GLY A 30 3.97 6.28 -8.08
N PHE A 31 3.54 5.02 -8.04
CA PHE A 31 4.02 3.96 -8.91
C PHE A 31 2.85 3.17 -9.49
N VAL A 32 3.03 2.68 -10.70
CA VAL A 32 2.06 1.80 -11.35
C VAL A 32 2.71 0.46 -11.68
N ILE A 33 1.90 -0.58 -11.71
CA ILE A 33 2.30 -1.89 -12.20
C ILE A 33 1.62 -2.08 -13.54
N GLU A 34 2.42 -2.39 -14.55
CA GLU A 34 1.91 -2.70 -15.89
C GLU A 34 1.93 -4.20 -16.13
N SER A 35 0.87 -4.70 -16.76
CA SER A 35 0.89 -6.06 -17.28
C SER A 35 1.68 -6.07 -18.58
N GLY A 36 2.70 -6.93 -18.64
CA GLY A 36 3.41 -7.19 -19.88
C GLY A 36 3.52 -8.68 -20.05
N SER A 37 3.06 -9.21 -21.18
CA SER A 37 3.38 -10.57 -21.52
C SER A 37 4.59 -10.54 -22.45
N PRO A 38 5.75 -11.03 -22.01
CA PRO A 38 6.94 -11.03 -22.87
C PRO A 38 6.91 -12.11 -23.95
N VAL A 39 5.84 -12.89 -24.02
CA VAL A 39 5.78 -14.02 -24.94
C VAL A 39 4.68 -13.82 -25.94
N ALA A 40 5.02 -13.59 -27.20
CA ALA A 40 4.05 -13.85 -28.22
C ALA A 40 4.63 -14.05 -29.59
N ALA A 41 4.12 -15.04 -30.26
CA ALA A 41 4.03 -15.06 -31.69
C ALA A 41 2.80 -14.20 -32.08
N GLY A 42 3.00 -12.95 -32.46
CA GLY A 42 1.92 -12.06 -32.89
C GLY A 42 1.98 -10.66 -32.27
N PRO A 43 1.11 -9.73 -32.68
CA PRO A 43 1.09 -8.39 -32.07
C PRO A 43 0.74 -8.52 -30.60
N LEU A 44 1.66 -8.01 -29.75
CA LEU A 44 1.45 -7.97 -28.31
C LEU A 44 0.34 -6.96 -28.00
N PRO A 45 -0.61 -7.29 -27.10
CA PRO A 45 -1.47 -6.24 -26.58
C PRO A 45 -0.62 -5.17 -25.90
N ALA A 46 -1.02 -3.92 -26.03
CA ALA A 46 -0.35 -2.82 -25.35
C ALA A 46 -0.29 -3.10 -23.85
N PRO A 47 0.81 -2.75 -23.16
CA PRO A 47 0.87 -2.85 -21.71
C PRO A 47 -0.28 -2.11 -21.08
N GLN A 48 -0.91 -2.71 -20.07
CA GLN A 48 -2.02 -2.10 -19.34
C GLN A 48 -1.62 -1.89 -17.89
N ILE A 49 -1.98 -0.73 -17.37
CA ILE A 49 -1.82 -0.47 -15.93
C ILE A 49 -2.81 -1.35 -15.18
N VAL A 50 -2.31 -2.20 -14.29
CA VAL A 50 -3.12 -3.14 -13.53
C VAL A 50 -3.17 -2.80 -12.04
N ALA A 51 -2.26 -1.97 -11.55
CA ALA A 51 -2.22 -1.57 -10.16
C ALA A 51 -1.54 -0.21 -9.98
N TYR A 52 -1.85 0.43 -8.85
CA TYR A 52 -1.19 1.64 -8.38
C TYR A 52 -0.84 1.45 -6.90
N PHE A 53 0.26 2.03 -6.47
CA PHE A 53 0.60 2.16 -5.07
C PHE A 53 1.46 3.39 -4.84
N ALA A 54 1.45 3.87 -3.60
CA ALA A 54 2.38 4.91 -3.16
C ALA A 54 3.46 4.30 -2.30
N LEU A 55 4.70 4.71 -2.52
CA LEU A 55 5.86 4.37 -1.69
C LEU A 55 6.60 5.67 -1.39
N LEU A 56 6.57 6.09 -0.15
CA LEU A 56 7.06 7.39 0.29
C LEU A 56 8.10 7.22 1.39
N PRO A 57 9.10 8.13 1.45
CA PRO A 57 10.06 8.09 2.55
C PRO A 57 9.42 8.55 3.86
N SER A 58 9.99 8.08 4.98
CA SER A 58 9.67 8.61 6.31
C SER A 58 10.10 10.09 6.42
N PRO A 59 9.51 10.87 7.32
CA PRO A 59 8.49 10.49 8.29
C PRO A 59 7.08 10.52 7.71
N GLU A 60 6.22 9.70 8.32
CA GLU A 60 4.77 9.71 8.07
C GLU A 60 4.10 10.26 9.33
N PRO A 61 3.47 11.44 9.29
CA PRO A 61 2.91 12.07 10.50
C PRO A 61 1.90 11.20 11.25
N THR A 62 1.10 10.39 10.55
CA THR A 62 0.13 9.50 11.20
C THR A 62 0.79 8.37 11.98
N TYR A 63 2.09 8.15 11.80
CA TYR A 63 2.87 7.12 12.51
C TYR A 63 3.62 7.66 13.72
N ASP A 64 3.53 8.97 14.00
CA ASP A 64 4.21 9.57 15.14
C ASP A 64 3.67 9.09 16.48
N TYR A 65 2.36 8.82 16.55
CA TYR A 65 1.73 8.22 17.73
C TYR A 65 1.21 6.84 17.36
N ILE A 66 1.57 5.85 18.14
CA ILE A 66 1.09 4.47 18.01
C ILE A 66 0.71 3.92 19.38
N GLU A 67 -0.45 3.30 19.46
CA GLU A 67 -0.82 2.48 20.61
C GLU A 67 -0.22 1.10 20.41
N GLY A 68 0.97 0.93 20.94
CA GLY A 68 1.87 -0.19 20.70
C GLY A 68 3.29 0.32 20.55
N ALA A 69 4.09 -0.36 19.75
CA ALA A 69 5.47 0.04 19.51
C ALA A 69 5.94 -0.41 18.13
N TRP A 70 6.61 0.49 17.42
CA TRP A 70 7.33 0.14 16.19
C TRP A 70 8.55 -0.73 16.52
N LEU A 71 9.02 -1.50 15.55
CA LEU A 71 10.17 -2.39 15.73
C LEU A 71 11.49 -1.62 15.83
N THR A 72 11.58 -0.46 15.17
CA THR A 72 12.80 0.33 15.12
C THR A 72 12.45 1.82 14.97
N ASP A 73 13.39 2.69 15.36
CA ASP A 73 13.30 4.13 15.15
C ASP A 73 14.03 4.57 13.87
N GLU A 74 14.56 3.64 13.09
CA GLU A 74 15.29 3.95 11.87
C GLU A 74 14.37 4.42 10.76
N PRO A 75 14.93 5.11 9.73
CA PRO A 75 14.16 5.52 8.56
C PRO A 75 13.48 4.33 7.87
N TYR A 76 12.31 4.58 7.30
CA TYR A 76 11.48 3.54 6.69
C TYR A 76 10.82 4.07 5.42
N GLY A 77 10.37 3.15 4.57
CA GLY A 77 9.46 3.46 3.48
C GLY A 77 8.03 3.16 3.90
N VAL A 78 7.10 3.98 3.44
CA VAL A 78 5.67 3.84 3.74
C VAL A 78 4.94 3.43 2.48
N ILE A 79 4.17 2.36 2.57
CA ILE A 79 3.32 1.89 1.47
C ILE A 79 1.90 2.34 1.75
N HIS A 80 1.34 3.10 0.80
CA HIS A 80 -0.03 3.64 0.90
C HIS A 80 -0.80 3.42 -0.39
N ARG A 81 -2.12 3.48 -0.30
CA ARG A 81 -3.04 3.60 -1.44
C ARG A 81 -2.84 2.53 -2.49
N ILE A 82 -2.76 1.28 -2.06
CA ILE A 82 -2.69 0.15 -2.98
C ILE A 82 -4.04 -0.04 -3.64
N ALA A 83 -4.05 -0.03 -4.97
CA ALA A 83 -5.23 -0.29 -5.77
C ALA A 83 -4.86 -1.21 -6.92
N SER A 84 -5.66 -2.24 -7.17
CA SER A 84 -5.46 -3.17 -8.27
C SER A 84 -6.80 -3.67 -8.79
N TYR A 85 -6.79 -4.13 -10.04
CA TYR A 85 -7.94 -4.87 -10.55
C TYR A 85 -8.07 -6.21 -9.83
N PRO A 86 -9.33 -6.68 -9.58
CA PRO A 86 -9.54 -7.90 -8.76
C PRO A 86 -8.94 -9.16 -9.33
N ASP A 87 -8.83 -9.25 -10.66
CA ASP A 87 -8.37 -10.46 -11.35
C ASP A 87 -6.84 -10.56 -11.46
N VAL A 88 -6.11 -9.58 -10.93
CA VAL A 88 -4.64 -9.56 -11.01
C VAL A 88 -4.06 -10.16 -9.74
N HIS A 89 -3.25 -11.20 -9.90
CA HIS A 89 -2.57 -11.88 -8.79
C HIS A 89 -1.12 -11.42 -8.66
N GLY A 90 -0.58 -11.54 -7.45
CA GLY A 90 0.82 -11.26 -7.19
C GLY A 90 1.18 -9.78 -7.06
N VAL A 91 0.19 -8.89 -7.05
CA VAL A 91 0.41 -7.45 -6.96
C VAL A 91 1.12 -7.08 -5.65
N PHE A 92 0.63 -7.57 -4.52
CA PHE A 92 1.21 -7.21 -3.22
C PHE A 92 2.66 -7.71 -3.12
N SER A 93 2.92 -8.93 -3.56
CA SER A 93 4.29 -9.48 -3.57
C SER A 93 5.24 -8.63 -4.42
N ALA A 94 4.78 -8.20 -5.60
CA ALA A 94 5.57 -7.32 -6.47
C ALA A 94 5.86 -5.96 -5.82
N ILE A 95 4.86 -5.38 -5.14
CA ILE A 95 5.04 -4.12 -4.40
C ILE A 95 6.10 -4.28 -3.31
N ILE A 96 6.03 -5.35 -2.53
CA ILE A 96 6.97 -5.58 -1.44
C ILE A 96 8.38 -5.80 -1.96
N ASP A 97 8.56 -6.56 -3.03
CA ASP A 97 9.87 -6.76 -3.63
C ASP A 97 10.48 -5.42 -4.11
N PHE A 98 9.67 -4.61 -4.77
CA PHE A 98 10.08 -3.29 -5.22
C PHE A 98 10.45 -2.37 -4.04
N ALA A 99 9.62 -2.36 -3.00
CA ALA A 99 9.83 -1.50 -1.83
C ALA A 99 11.04 -1.93 -1.02
N ALA A 100 11.24 -3.23 -0.85
CA ALA A 100 12.36 -3.78 -0.09
C ALA A 100 13.72 -3.50 -0.75
N ASP A 101 13.76 -3.36 -2.06
CA ASP A 101 14.97 -2.93 -2.78
C ASP A 101 15.37 -1.48 -2.44
N ARG A 102 14.42 -0.65 -2.03
CA ARG A 102 14.64 0.79 -1.79
C ARG A 102 14.78 1.14 -0.33
N TYR A 103 14.13 0.39 0.55
CA TYR A 103 14.09 0.69 1.98
C TYR A 103 14.35 -0.57 2.79
N PRO A 104 15.31 -0.55 3.74
CA PRO A 104 15.56 -1.69 4.62
C PRO A 104 14.42 -1.94 5.60
N HIS A 105 13.64 -0.88 5.91
CA HIS A 105 12.47 -0.98 6.78
C HIS A 105 11.25 -0.46 6.04
N LEU A 106 10.13 -1.16 6.21
CA LEU A 106 8.86 -0.82 5.57
C LEU A 106 7.76 -0.77 6.62
N ARG A 107 6.89 0.24 6.51
CA ARG A 107 5.70 0.36 7.33
C ARG A 107 4.47 0.42 6.45
N ILE A 108 3.39 -0.20 6.93
CA ILE A 108 2.11 -0.24 6.24
C ILE A 108 1.01 -0.29 7.29
N ASP A 109 -0.15 0.26 6.96
CA ASP A 109 -1.32 0.16 7.80
C ASP A 109 -2.52 -0.29 6.97
N THR A 110 -3.52 -0.87 7.64
CA THR A 110 -4.74 -1.30 6.99
C THR A 110 -5.92 -1.21 7.94
N HIS A 111 -7.13 -1.07 7.39
CA HIS A 111 -8.36 -1.12 8.16
C HIS A 111 -8.59 -2.54 8.69
N ARG A 112 -9.08 -2.64 9.94
CA ARG A 112 -9.31 -3.94 10.59
C ARG A 112 -10.29 -4.85 9.85
N ASP A 113 -11.17 -4.28 9.03
CA ASP A 113 -12.12 -5.05 8.23
C ASP A 113 -11.51 -5.62 6.96
N ASN A 114 -10.31 -5.19 6.59
CA ASN A 114 -9.62 -5.67 5.40
C ASN A 114 -8.81 -6.93 5.73
N ARG A 115 -9.52 -8.05 5.88
CA ARG A 115 -8.92 -9.34 6.27
C ARG A 115 -7.95 -9.86 5.22
N ILE A 116 -8.22 -9.61 3.96
CA ILE A 116 -7.33 -10.01 2.86
C ILE A 116 -6.00 -9.30 3.00
N MET A 117 -6.02 -7.99 3.25
CA MET A 117 -4.81 -7.21 3.42
C MET A 117 -4.04 -7.62 4.67
N GLU A 118 -4.70 -7.85 5.80
CA GLU A 118 -4.04 -8.38 7.00
C GLU A 118 -3.29 -9.67 6.70
N HIS A 119 -3.93 -10.57 5.96
CA HIS A 119 -3.33 -11.85 5.62
C HIS A 119 -2.08 -11.69 4.75
N VAL A 120 -2.16 -10.89 3.68
CA VAL A 120 -1.01 -10.74 2.77
C VAL A 120 0.13 -9.94 3.42
N ILE A 121 -0.18 -8.97 4.27
CA ILE A 121 0.83 -8.24 5.04
C ILE A 121 1.59 -9.19 5.97
N THR A 122 0.87 -9.99 6.73
CA THR A 122 1.48 -10.96 7.65
C THR A 122 2.30 -12.01 6.88
N ALA A 123 1.77 -12.51 5.78
CA ALA A 123 2.47 -13.49 4.94
C ALA A 123 3.75 -12.91 4.33
N ALA A 124 3.82 -11.61 4.11
CA ALA A 124 5.01 -10.93 3.59
C ALA A 124 6.09 -10.66 4.65
N GLY A 125 5.88 -11.10 5.89
CA GLY A 125 6.86 -10.98 6.95
C GLY A 125 6.75 -9.72 7.80
N PHE A 126 5.67 -8.96 7.68
CA PHE A 126 5.42 -7.82 8.55
C PHE A 126 4.96 -8.27 9.93
N THR A 127 5.37 -7.52 10.93
CA THR A 127 4.98 -7.73 12.33
C THR A 127 3.93 -6.70 12.72
N TYR A 128 2.86 -7.13 13.37
CA TYR A 128 1.87 -6.23 13.94
C TYR A 128 2.51 -5.40 15.05
N CYS A 129 2.34 -4.08 14.98
CA CYS A 129 2.98 -3.15 15.91
C CYS A 129 1.99 -2.42 16.81
N GLY A 130 0.75 -2.27 16.38
CA GLY A 130 -0.26 -1.57 17.18
C GLY A 130 -1.27 -0.83 16.34
N ILE A 131 -1.88 0.18 16.95
CA ILE A 131 -2.95 0.96 16.34
C ILE A 131 -2.50 2.40 16.15
N ILE A 132 -2.73 2.93 14.95
CA ILE A 132 -2.56 4.35 14.65
C ILE A 132 -3.94 4.97 14.35
N TRP A 133 -4.00 6.29 14.39
CA TRP A 133 -5.23 7.03 14.07
C TRP A 133 -4.97 8.01 12.93
N LEU A 134 -5.95 8.07 12.01
CA LEU A 134 -5.96 9.06 10.94
C LEU A 134 -6.52 10.38 11.46
N PRO A 135 -6.31 11.50 10.72
CA PRO A 135 -6.83 12.80 11.14
C PRO A 135 -8.35 12.86 11.35
N ASP A 136 -9.11 11.99 10.69
CA ASP A 136 -10.56 11.89 10.86
C ASP A 136 -10.99 11.12 12.11
N GLY A 137 -10.02 10.63 12.92
CA GLY A 137 -10.28 9.89 14.16
C GLY A 137 -10.48 8.39 13.96
N THR A 138 -10.44 7.90 12.74
CA THR A 138 -10.54 6.45 12.48
C THR A 138 -9.20 5.77 12.71
N ASP A 139 -9.26 4.52 13.15
CA ASP A 139 -8.07 3.73 13.48
C ASP A 139 -7.63 2.83 12.34
N ARG A 140 -6.37 2.44 12.38
CA ARG A 140 -5.77 1.47 11.45
C ARG A 140 -4.84 0.54 12.21
N LEU A 141 -4.73 -0.69 11.73
CA LEU A 141 -3.74 -1.65 12.21
C LEU A 141 -2.42 -1.37 11.53
N ALA A 142 -1.36 -1.23 12.31
CA ALA A 142 -0.05 -0.82 11.84
C ALA A 142 0.95 -1.97 11.92
N TYR A 143 1.77 -2.09 10.88
CA TYR A 143 2.71 -3.17 10.71
C TYR A 143 4.07 -2.63 10.25
N GLU A 144 5.13 -3.34 10.63
CA GLU A 144 6.50 -3.03 10.21
C GLU A 144 7.28 -4.29 9.84
N ARG A 145 8.14 -4.12 8.88
CA ARG A 145 9.07 -5.16 8.46
C ARG A 145 10.47 -4.60 8.32
#